data_4e600adc0ec45139ca50054f8a4ef29c
#
_entry.id   4e600adc0ec45139ca50054f8a4ef29c
#
_cell.length_a   1.000
_cell.length_b   1.000
_cell.length_c   1.000
_cell.angle_alpha   90.00
_cell.angle_beta   90.00
_cell.angle_gamma   90.00
#
_symmetry.space_group_name_H-M   'P 1'
#
loop_
_entity.id
_entity.type
_entity.pdbx_description
1 polymer ?
#
loop_
_entity_poly.entity_id
_entity_poly.type
_entity_poly.pdbx_seq_one_letter_code
_entity_poly.pdbx_strand_id
1 'polypeptide(L)'
;MDEGREYAEIMKQRHLYAADACRLLFRHSKAACIVYFVETLLSDGLKKLFPAYVNSLKLKNAQGVPMTLDKNGNGSFKAQIESMLAQSAQKALDEGKDLSGQTWLTIENGKVKAADFSAYAKFVGRQKTAPAFDGVDLSTGENNLFGDAQTQAKHFTAFSAQNSTISGAQTADAATVRIMNAMNFIKQGGTQHYRIRAGENDRDTSLAVSQLLALKLQAHGKNVDYALPWGVGHSGDYDLDELFAWMQSVAAQK
;
A
#
# COMPACT_ATOMS: atom_id res chain seq x y z
N MET A 1 -3.39 -34.55 14.98
CA MET A 1 -4.26 -34.38 13.78
C MET A 1 -3.67 -33.25 13.00
N ASP A 2 -3.51 -33.44 11.72
CA ASP A 2 -2.65 -32.63 10.85
C ASP A 2 -3.47 -31.43 10.36
N GLU A 3 -3.32 -30.27 11.01
CA GLU A 3 -4.01 -29.01 10.66
C GLU A 3 -3.80 -28.61 9.19
N GLY A 4 -2.70 -29.05 8.58
CA GLY A 4 -2.43 -28.83 7.16
C GLY A 4 -3.33 -29.61 6.22
N ARG A 5 -3.76 -30.81 6.60
CA ARG A 5 -4.71 -31.63 5.81
C ARG A 5 -6.14 -31.10 5.90
N GLU A 6 -6.55 -30.64 7.07
CA GLU A 6 -7.87 -30.06 7.30
C GLU A 6 -8.02 -28.73 6.53
N TYR A 7 -6.98 -27.90 6.53
CA TYR A 7 -6.94 -26.67 5.76
C TYR A 7 -7.00 -26.93 4.23
N ALA A 8 -6.24 -27.92 3.75
CA ALA A 8 -6.25 -28.29 2.33
C ALA A 8 -7.62 -28.82 1.88
N GLU A 9 -8.33 -29.59 2.73
CA GLU A 9 -9.67 -30.13 2.41
C GLU A 9 -10.74 -29.04 2.44
N ILE A 10 -10.67 -28.10 3.39
CA ILE A 10 -11.53 -26.91 3.43
C ILE A 10 -11.32 -26.04 2.19
N MET A 11 -10.08 -25.86 1.75
CA MET A 11 -9.76 -25.10 0.54
C MET A 11 -10.28 -25.78 -0.72
N LYS A 12 -10.21 -27.11 -0.79
CA LYS A 12 -10.73 -27.90 -1.91
C LYS A 12 -12.27 -27.85 -2.00
N GLN A 13 -12.97 -27.95 -0.87
CA GLN A 13 -14.42 -27.79 -0.82
C GLN A 13 -14.86 -26.37 -1.20
N ARG A 14 -14.17 -25.32 -0.70
CA ARG A 14 -14.47 -23.94 -1.06
C ARG A 14 -14.22 -23.64 -2.53
N HIS A 15 -13.21 -24.26 -3.16
CA HIS A 15 -12.97 -24.18 -4.60
C HIS A 15 -14.14 -24.74 -5.43
N LEU A 16 -14.73 -25.85 -5.00
CA LEU A 16 -15.87 -26.46 -5.69
C LEU A 16 -17.12 -25.57 -5.61
N TYR A 17 -17.45 -25.05 -4.42
CA TYR A 17 -18.63 -24.18 -4.23
C TYR A 17 -18.50 -22.82 -4.93
N ALA A 18 -17.31 -22.22 -4.93
CA ALA A 18 -17.07 -20.92 -5.58
C ALA A 18 -17.13 -21.04 -7.12
N ALA A 19 -16.61 -22.14 -7.68
CA ALA A 19 -16.67 -22.38 -9.13
C ALA A 19 -18.11 -22.56 -9.62
N ASP A 20 -18.96 -23.23 -8.85
CA ASP A 20 -20.36 -23.45 -9.19
C ASP A 20 -21.22 -22.19 -8.99
N ALA A 21 -20.98 -21.41 -7.93
CA ALA A 21 -21.65 -20.14 -7.71
C ALA A 21 -21.31 -19.09 -8.79
N CYS A 22 -20.04 -19.06 -9.23
CA CYS A 22 -19.59 -18.15 -10.30
C CYS A 22 -20.19 -18.52 -11.65
N ARG A 23 -20.37 -19.81 -11.92
CA ARG A 23 -21.05 -20.31 -13.14
C ARG A 23 -22.52 -19.90 -13.22
N LEU A 24 -23.21 -19.89 -12.07
CA LEU A 24 -24.61 -19.49 -11.97
C LEU A 24 -24.80 -17.96 -12.11
N LEU A 25 -23.89 -17.15 -11.55
CA LEU A 25 -24.06 -15.71 -11.41
C LEU A 25 -23.49 -14.92 -12.59
N PHE A 26 -22.40 -15.37 -13.21
CA PHE A 26 -21.62 -14.53 -14.12
C PHE A 26 -21.42 -15.06 -15.54
N ARG A 27 -21.87 -16.25 -15.89
CA ARG A 27 -21.66 -16.91 -17.22
C ARG A 27 -20.19 -16.88 -17.69
N HIS A 28 -19.22 -16.83 -16.78
CA HIS A 28 -17.79 -16.77 -17.08
C HIS A 28 -17.17 -18.17 -17.18
N SER A 29 -16.02 -18.28 -17.85
CA SER A 29 -15.30 -19.54 -17.91
C SER A 29 -14.85 -19.99 -16.52
N LYS A 30 -14.79 -21.31 -16.29
CA LYS A 30 -14.34 -21.90 -15.01
C LYS A 30 -12.95 -21.37 -14.57
N ALA A 31 -12.05 -21.12 -15.54
CA ALA A 31 -10.73 -20.58 -15.28
C ALA A 31 -10.78 -19.14 -14.73
N ALA A 32 -11.59 -18.26 -15.33
CA ALA A 32 -11.74 -16.88 -14.86
C ALA A 32 -12.31 -16.81 -13.43
N CYS A 33 -13.24 -17.72 -13.09
CA CYS A 33 -13.81 -17.80 -11.74
C CYS A 33 -12.78 -18.27 -10.70
N ILE A 34 -11.93 -19.23 -11.05
CA ILE A 34 -10.85 -19.71 -10.14
C ILE A 34 -9.85 -18.59 -9.88
N VAL A 35 -9.40 -17.87 -10.90
CA VAL A 35 -8.48 -16.73 -10.76
C VAL A 35 -9.07 -15.66 -9.82
N TYR A 36 -10.29 -15.23 -10.05
CA TYR A 36 -10.97 -14.24 -9.21
C TYR A 36 -11.07 -14.70 -7.74
N PHE A 37 -11.38 -15.96 -7.50
CA PHE A 37 -11.50 -16.51 -6.16
C PHE A 37 -10.15 -16.55 -5.43
N VAL A 38 -9.07 -16.97 -6.10
CA VAL A 38 -7.71 -16.98 -5.53
C VAL A 38 -7.26 -15.58 -5.18
N GLU A 39 -7.44 -14.60 -6.07
CA GLU A 39 -7.11 -13.20 -5.80
C GLU A 39 -7.87 -12.64 -4.59
N THR A 40 -9.14 -12.97 -4.44
CA THR A 40 -9.94 -12.54 -3.28
C THR A 40 -9.38 -13.13 -1.98
N LEU A 41 -9.02 -14.42 -1.95
CA LEU A 41 -8.43 -15.06 -0.78
C LEU A 41 -7.08 -14.46 -0.39
N LEU A 42 -6.21 -14.19 -1.35
CA LEU A 42 -4.91 -13.55 -1.12
C LEU A 42 -5.10 -12.12 -0.58
N SER A 43 -6.02 -11.38 -1.17
CA SER A 43 -6.37 -10.02 -0.73
C SER A 43 -6.90 -10.01 0.71
N ASP A 44 -7.80 -10.94 1.06
CA ASP A 44 -8.35 -11.08 2.41
C ASP A 44 -7.29 -11.53 3.43
N GLY A 45 -6.36 -12.39 3.00
CA GLY A 45 -5.21 -12.80 3.81
C GLY A 45 -4.34 -11.60 4.17
N LEU A 46 -3.94 -10.80 3.19
CA LEU A 46 -3.14 -9.58 3.41
C LEU A 46 -3.89 -8.55 4.26
N LYS A 47 -5.18 -8.37 4.02
CA LYS A 47 -6.03 -7.46 4.80
C LYS A 47 -6.04 -7.81 6.29
N LYS A 48 -6.03 -9.11 6.64
CA LYS A 48 -5.98 -9.57 8.03
C LYS A 48 -4.61 -9.33 8.69
N LEU A 49 -3.52 -9.40 7.92
CA LEU A 49 -2.16 -9.21 8.41
C LEU A 49 -1.79 -7.75 8.59
N PHE A 50 -2.34 -6.85 7.79
CA PHE A 50 -1.94 -5.45 7.74
C PHE A 50 -2.09 -4.69 9.07
N PRO A 51 -3.20 -4.82 9.85
CA PRO A 51 -3.31 -4.15 11.15
C PRO A 51 -2.23 -4.55 12.14
N ALA A 52 -1.91 -5.85 12.23
CA ALA A 52 -0.85 -6.34 13.11
C ALA A 52 0.52 -5.77 12.70
N TYR A 53 0.80 -5.70 11.40
CA TYR A 53 2.02 -5.07 10.89
C TYR A 53 2.12 -3.59 11.27
N VAL A 54 1.10 -2.79 11.00
CA VAL A 54 1.08 -1.36 11.36
C VAL A 54 1.31 -1.17 12.86
N ASN A 55 0.59 -1.93 13.69
CA ASN A 55 0.70 -1.85 15.14
C ASN A 55 2.09 -2.25 15.66
N SER A 56 2.76 -3.21 15.00
CA SER A 56 4.10 -3.64 15.36
C SER A 56 5.17 -2.56 15.16
N LEU A 57 4.94 -1.61 14.25
CA LEU A 57 5.86 -0.51 13.97
C LEU A 57 5.89 0.54 15.10
N LYS A 58 4.88 0.58 15.98
CA LYS A 58 4.78 1.51 17.14
C LYS A 58 5.02 2.97 16.78
N LEU A 59 4.57 3.39 15.59
CA LEU A 59 4.73 4.74 15.09
C LEU A 59 3.78 5.71 15.78
N LYS A 60 4.16 6.98 15.80
CA LYS A 60 3.34 8.10 16.26
C LYS A 60 3.38 9.21 15.20
N ASN A 61 2.32 10.00 15.13
CA ASN A 61 2.35 11.21 14.29
C ASN A 61 3.08 12.36 15.02
N ALA A 62 3.17 13.52 14.37
CA ALA A 62 3.83 14.72 14.90
C ALA A 62 3.23 15.22 16.22
N GLN A 63 1.95 14.92 16.50
CA GLN A 63 1.25 15.26 17.74
C GLN A 63 1.44 14.19 18.84
N GLY A 64 2.25 13.15 18.59
CA GLY A 64 2.50 12.07 19.54
C GLY A 64 1.40 11.01 19.61
N VAL A 65 0.39 11.08 18.75
CA VAL A 65 -0.72 10.11 18.69
C VAL A 65 -0.21 8.79 18.13
N PRO A 66 -0.39 7.64 18.82
CA PRO A 66 -0.03 6.34 18.30
C PRO A 66 -0.82 6.01 17.03
N MET A 67 -0.13 5.51 16.00
CA MET A 67 -0.72 5.07 14.74
C MET A 67 -1.09 3.60 14.82
N THR A 68 -2.36 3.31 15.01
CA THR A 68 -2.87 1.96 15.23
C THR A 68 -4.06 1.65 14.34
N LEU A 69 -4.30 0.35 14.14
CA LEU A 69 -5.48 -0.19 13.48
C LEU A 69 -6.09 -1.31 14.31
N ASP A 70 -7.42 -1.38 14.36
CA ASP A 70 -8.14 -2.53 14.87
C ASP A 70 -8.19 -3.68 13.82
N LYS A 71 -8.77 -4.81 14.18
CA LYS A 71 -8.91 -5.97 13.29
C LYS A 71 -9.71 -5.71 12.00
N ASN A 72 -10.49 -4.64 11.97
CA ASN A 72 -11.30 -4.24 10.82
C ASN A 72 -10.60 -3.17 9.98
N GLY A 73 -9.38 -2.76 10.36
CA GLY A 73 -8.61 -1.73 9.67
C GLY A 73 -9.03 -0.30 10.03
N ASN A 74 -9.81 -0.09 11.10
CA ASN A 74 -10.15 1.23 11.60
C ASN A 74 -9.17 1.65 12.68
N GLY A 75 -8.95 2.96 12.84
CA GLY A 75 -8.07 3.51 13.85
C GLY A 75 -7.35 4.77 13.41
N SER A 76 -6.42 5.22 14.25
CA SER A 76 -5.69 6.47 14.06
C SER A 76 -4.85 6.51 12.78
N PHE A 77 -4.31 5.37 12.33
CA PHE A 77 -3.57 5.31 11.06
C PHE A 77 -4.48 5.55 9.84
N LYS A 78 -5.69 4.95 9.83
CA LYS A 78 -6.68 5.22 8.78
C LYS A 78 -7.08 6.69 8.80
N ALA A 79 -7.40 7.24 9.98
CA ALA A 79 -7.76 8.65 10.13
C ALA A 79 -6.63 9.60 9.68
N GLN A 80 -5.38 9.23 9.87
CA GLN A 80 -4.23 9.98 9.34
C GLN A 80 -4.24 10.04 7.82
N ILE A 81 -4.49 8.91 7.13
CA ILE A 81 -4.59 8.89 5.66
C ILE A 81 -5.80 9.71 5.18
N GLU A 82 -6.95 9.58 5.83
CA GLU A 82 -8.16 10.36 5.54
C GLU A 82 -7.91 11.87 5.68
N SER A 83 -7.20 12.27 6.73
CA SER A 83 -6.78 13.67 6.92
C SER A 83 -5.86 14.16 5.80
N MET A 84 -4.91 13.36 5.35
CA MET A 84 -4.01 13.72 4.25
C MET A 84 -4.76 13.85 2.91
N LEU A 85 -5.69 12.95 2.64
CA LEU A 85 -6.57 13.03 1.47
C LEU A 85 -7.45 14.29 1.51
N ALA A 86 -8.04 14.60 2.67
CA ALA A 86 -8.86 15.81 2.84
C ALA A 86 -8.04 17.10 2.64
N GLN A 87 -6.78 17.13 3.13
CA GLN A 87 -5.89 18.28 2.93
C GLN A 87 -5.51 18.44 1.45
N SER A 88 -5.20 17.36 0.76
CA SER A 88 -4.92 17.36 -0.67
C SER A 88 -6.13 17.86 -1.47
N ALA A 89 -7.32 17.36 -1.16
CA ALA A 89 -8.57 17.78 -1.78
C ALA A 89 -8.88 19.27 -1.50
N GLN A 90 -8.65 19.74 -0.27
CA GLN A 90 -8.86 21.16 0.06
C GLN A 90 -7.92 22.06 -0.74
N LYS A 91 -6.64 21.71 -0.86
CA LYS A 91 -5.69 22.46 -1.69
C LYS A 91 -6.18 22.52 -3.14
N ALA A 92 -6.60 21.39 -3.71
CA ALA A 92 -7.13 21.34 -5.07
C ALA A 92 -8.38 22.21 -5.25
N LEU A 93 -9.28 22.20 -4.27
CA LEU A 93 -10.49 23.04 -4.27
C LEU A 93 -10.14 24.53 -4.18
N ASP A 94 -9.18 24.91 -3.33
CA ASP A 94 -8.70 26.30 -3.19
C ASP A 94 -7.99 26.77 -4.47
N GLU A 95 -7.42 25.85 -5.26
CA GLU A 95 -6.86 26.10 -6.61
C GLU A 95 -7.93 26.14 -7.72
N GLY A 96 -9.22 26.01 -7.37
CA GLY A 96 -10.33 26.09 -8.31
C GLY A 96 -10.60 24.80 -9.11
N LYS A 97 -10.07 23.66 -8.69
CA LYS A 97 -10.36 22.37 -9.35
C LYS A 97 -11.79 21.91 -9.02
N ASP A 98 -12.45 21.31 -10.00
CA ASP A 98 -13.76 20.68 -9.80
C ASP A 98 -13.61 19.31 -9.14
N LEU A 99 -14.17 19.17 -7.95
CA LEU A 99 -14.20 17.95 -7.16
C LEU A 99 -15.60 17.30 -7.09
N SER A 100 -16.57 17.76 -7.87
CA SER A 100 -17.95 17.26 -7.82
C SER A 100 -18.10 15.76 -8.09
N GLY A 101 -17.17 15.18 -8.87
CA GLY A 101 -17.10 13.74 -9.14
C GLY A 101 -16.49 12.88 -8.02
N GLN A 102 -15.95 13.48 -6.96
CA GLN A 102 -15.25 12.78 -5.90
C GLN A 102 -16.21 12.29 -4.81
N THR A 103 -16.91 11.18 -5.07
CA THR A 103 -17.98 10.64 -4.20
C THR A 103 -17.51 10.20 -2.81
N TRP A 104 -16.20 10.11 -2.59
CA TRP A 104 -15.57 9.77 -1.31
C TRP A 104 -15.26 11.00 -0.44
N LEU A 105 -15.51 12.22 -0.94
CA LEU A 105 -15.38 13.47 -0.20
C LEU A 105 -16.73 13.97 0.30
N THR A 106 -16.74 14.55 1.49
CA THR A 106 -17.81 15.41 1.98
C THR A 106 -17.34 16.86 1.89
N ILE A 107 -17.98 17.65 1.03
CA ILE A 107 -17.64 19.05 0.82
C ILE A 107 -18.85 19.90 1.17
N GLU A 108 -18.69 20.91 2.04
CA GLU A 108 -19.74 21.82 2.48
C GLU A 108 -19.19 23.26 2.49
N ASN A 109 -19.91 24.17 1.86
CA ASN A 109 -19.56 25.59 1.83
C ASN A 109 -18.10 25.87 1.38
N GLY A 110 -17.63 25.16 0.35
CA GLY A 110 -16.26 25.28 -0.16
C GLY A 110 -15.17 24.71 0.76
N LYS A 111 -15.55 23.86 1.72
CA LYS A 111 -14.61 23.20 2.64
C LYS A 111 -14.78 21.70 2.61
N VAL A 112 -13.67 20.98 2.52
CA VAL A 112 -13.61 19.52 2.67
C VAL A 112 -13.74 19.18 4.14
N LYS A 113 -14.85 18.52 4.51
CA LYS A 113 -15.17 18.13 5.88
C LYS A 113 -14.65 16.75 6.23
N ALA A 114 -14.68 15.83 5.27
CA ALA A 114 -14.22 14.46 5.46
C ALA A 114 -13.79 13.84 4.15
N ALA A 115 -12.91 12.84 4.25
CA ALA A 115 -12.58 11.88 3.21
C ALA A 115 -12.84 10.48 3.76
N ASP A 116 -13.59 9.65 3.04
CA ASP A 116 -13.79 8.24 3.37
C ASP A 116 -12.76 7.40 2.63
N PHE A 117 -11.78 6.85 3.35
CA PHE A 117 -10.72 6.02 2.74
C PHE A 117 -11.27 4.77 2.06
N SER A 118 -12.32 4.17 2.59
CA SER A 118 -12.89 2.95 2.00
C SER A 118 -13.60 3.24 0.67
N ALA A 119 -14.30 4.36 0.59
CA ALA A 119 -14.91 4.85 -0.65
C ALA A 119 -13.83 5.32 -1.65
N TYR A 120 -12.79 6.04 -1.17
CA TYR A 120 -11.63 6.43 -1.96
C TYR A 120 -10.94 5.22 -2.61
N ALA A 121 -10.61 4.19 -1.84
CA ALA A 121 -9.94 3.00 -2.34
C ALA A 121 -10.75 2.25 -3.42
N LYS A 122 -12.08 2.29 -3.34
CA LYS A 122 -12.97 1.77 -4.38
C LYS A 122 -13.02 2.66 -5.61
N PHE A 123 -13.04 3.97 -5.42
CA PHE A 123 -13.10 4.97 -6.49
C PHE A 123 -11.83 4.95 -7.34
N VAL A 124 -10.66 5.03 -6.72
CA VAL A 124 -9.36 4.98 -7.39
C VAL A 124 -9.12 3.59 -7.98
N GLY A 125 -9.51 2.54 -7.28
CA GLY A 125 -9.23 1.16 -7.64
C GLY A 125 -7.75 0.81 -7.48
N ARG A 126 -7.35 -0.33 -8.04
CA ARG A 126 -5.93 -0.74 -8.11
C ARG A 126 -5.60 -1.33 -9.46
N GLN A 127 -4.37 -1.18 -9.88
CA GLN A 127 -3.87 -1.67 -11.15
C GLN A 127 -3.27 -3.07 -11.03
N LYS A 128 -2.60 -3.36 -9.92
CA LYS A 128 -1.95 -4.65 -9.65
C LYS A 128 -2.86 -5.55 -8.81
N THR A 129 -2.79 -6.86 -9.06
CA THR A 129 -3.42 -7.88 -8.21
C THR A 129 -2.69 -8.01 -6.87
N ALA A 130 -3.31 -8.62 -5.88
CA ALA A 130 -2.66 -8.88 -4.59
C ALA A 130 -2.00 -10.27 -4.60
N PRO A 131 -0.74 -10.37 -4.11
CA PRO A 131 0.16 -9.32 -3.60
C PRO A 131 0.76 -8.47 -4.72
N ALA A 132 0.75 -7.15 -4.57
CA ALA A 132 1.11 -6.21 -5.65
C ALA A 132 2.60 -6.21 -6.03
N PHE A 133 3.49 -6.59 -5.13
CA PHE A 133 4.94 -6.49 -5.31
C PHE A 133 5.65 -7.85 -5.27
N ASP A 134 5.19 -8.77 -4.45
CA ASP A 134 5.73 -10.13 -4.38
C ASP A 134 4.68 -11.10 -4.94
N GLY A 135 4.57 -11.19 -6.25
CA GLY A 135 3.61 -12.04 -6.94
C GLY A 135 3.77 -13.51 -6.56
N VAL A 136 2.67 -14.19 -6.24
CA VAL A 136 2.70 -15.61 -5.87
C VAL A 136 3.16 -16.53 -7.01
N ASP A 137 3.14 -16.01 -8.23
CA ASP A 137 3.64 -16.64 -9.45
C ASP A 137 5.01 -16.11 -9.90
N LEU A 138 5.68 -15.29 -9.08
CA LEU A 138 6.97 -14.64 -9.36
C LEU A 138 6.95 -13.73 -10.61
N SER A 139 5.79 -13.23 -11.04
CA SER A 139 5.63 -12.45 -12.28
C SER A 139 5.91 -10.96 -12.12
N THR A 140 6.07 -10.44 -10.90
CA THR A 140 6.30 -9.00 -10.70
C THR A 140 7.75 -8.61 -10.98
N GLY A 141 7.96 -7.36 -11.40
CA GLY A 141 9.31 -6.82 -11.59
C GLY A 141 10.13 -6.83 -10.30
N GLU A 142 9.46 -6.66 -9.15
CA GLU A 142 10.08 -6.70 -7.84
C GLU A 142 10.61 -8.09 -7.49
N ASN A 143 9.95 -9.18 -7.90
CA ASN A 143 10.51 -10.53 -7.76
C ASN A 143 11.87 -10.67 -8.45
N ASN A 144 12.06 -10.03 -9.61
CA ASN A 144 13.34 -10.02 -10.32
C ASN A 144 14.41 -9.22 -9.58
N LEU A 145 14.05 -8.12 -8.89
CA LEU A 145 14.99 -7.36 -8.07
C LEU A 145 15.56 -8.16 -6.90
N PHE A 146 14.84 -9.18 -6.45
CA PHE A 146 15.28 -10.10 -5.39
C PHE A 146 15.92 -11.38 -5.92
N GLY A 147 16.08 -11.51 -7.25
CA GLY A 147 16.80 -12.60 -7.89
C GLY A 147 18.31 -12.53 -7.66
N ASP A 148 19.02 -13.54 -8.14
CA ASP A 148 20.49 -13.61 -8.15
C ASP A 148 21.01 -14.25 -9.46
N ALA A 149 22.31 -14.49 -9.52
CA ALA A 149 22.96 -15.06 -10.71
C ALA A 149 22.45 -16.47 -11.08
N GLN A 150 21.86 -17.21 -10.15
CA GLN A 150 21.37 -18.56 -10.33
C GLN A 150 19.85 -18.61 -10.50
N THR A 151 19.12 -17.64 -9.92
CA THR A 151 17.66 -17.63 -9.88
C THR A 151 17.13 -16.23 -10.21
N GLN A 152 16.51 -16.10 -11.37
CA GLN A 152 16.06 -14.82 -11.92
C GLN A 152 15.06 -14.08 -11.02
N ALA A 153 14.13 -14.80 -10.40
CA ALA A 153 13.08 -14.22 -9.57
C ALA A 153 12.92 -15.00 -8.25
N LYS A 154 12.74 -14.29 -7.15
CA LYS A 154 12.55 -14.87 -5.82
C LYS A 154 11.44 -14.18 -5.07
N HIS A 155 10.81 -14.94 -4.16
CA HIS A 155 9.95 -14.33 -3.13
C HIS A 155 10.80 -13.56 -2.11
N PHE A 156 10.23 -12.53 -1.53
CA PHE A 156 10.87 -11.76 -0.48
C PHE A 156 9.97 -11.52 0.74
N THR A 157 8.75 -12.06 0.71
CA THR A 157 7.82 -12.08 1.83
C THR A 157 7.42 -13.49 2.20
N ALA A 158 7.25 -13.75 3.50
CA ALA A 158 6.77 -15.06 3.96
C ALA A 158 5.37 -15.37 3.42
N PHE A 159 4.52 -14.35 3.27
CA PHE A 159 3.17 -14.52 2.74
C PHE A 159 3.19 -15.07 1.31
N SER A 160 3.93 -14.45 0.41
CA SER A 160 3.97 -14.90 -0.99
C SER A 160 4.69 -16.23 -1.15
N ALA A 161 5.76 -16.47 -0.39
CA ALA A 161 6.44 -17.77 -0.39
C ALA A 161 5.53 -18.93 0.06
N GLN A 162 4.68 -18.71 1.07
CA GLN A 162 3.72 -19.71 1.55
C GLN A 162 2.55 -19.94 0.59
N ASN A 163 2.20 -18.95 -0.23
CA ASN A 163 1.11 -19.02 -1.20
C ASN A 163 1.62 -19.15 -2.65
N SER A 164 2.91 -19.48 -2.83
CA SER A 164 3.50 -19.60 -4.16
C SER A 164 2.81 -20.64 -5.03
N THR A 165 2.54 -20.26 -6.28
CA THR A 165 2.03 -21.17 -7.30
C THR A 165 3.15 -21.85 -8.10
N ILE A 166 4.41 -21.46 -7.84
CA ILE A 166 5.60 -22.01 -8.52
C ILE A 166 6.23 -23.09 -7.65
N SER A 167 6.28 -24.30 -8.17
CA SER A 167 6.95 -25.41 -7.49
C SER A 167 8.45 -25.15 -7.37
N GLY A 168 9.01 -25.32 -6.15
CA GLY A 168 10.41 -25.07 -5.89
C GLY A 168 10.84 -23.61 -5.90
N ALA A 169 9.88 -22.67 -5.85
CA ALA A 169 10.16 -21.24 -5.74
C ALA A 169 11.10 -20.96 -4.56
N GLN A 170 12.11 -20.13 -4.81
CA GLN A 170 13.07 -19.73 -3.79
C GLN A 170 12.64 -18.42 -3.12
N THR A 171 13.11 -18.24 -1.88
CA THR A 171 13.01 -16.97 -1.14
C THR A 171 14.38 -16.30 -1.13
N ALA A 172 14.41 -14.98 -1.28
CA ALA A 172 15.64 -14.20 -1.16
C ALA A 172 16.22 -14.33 0.25
N ASP A 173 17.54 -14.24 0.36
CA ASP A 173 18.21 -14.28 1.64
C ASP A 173 17.87 -13.06 2.51
N ALA A 174 17.96 -13.23 3.83
CA ALA A 174 17.56 -12.21 4.79
C ALA A 174 18.39 -10.91 4.68
N ALA A 175 19.64 -10.98 4.23
CA ALA A 175 20.49 -9.79 4.07
C ALA A 175 20.00 -8.97 2.88
N THR A 176 19.68 -9.61 1.76
CA THR A 176 19.08 -8.94 0.58
C THR A 176 17.72 -8.31 0.94
N VAL A 177 16.82 -9.05 1.59
CA VAL A 177 15.52 -8.51 2.03
C VAL A 177 15.72 -7.32 2.96
N ARG A 178 16.69 -7.40 3.87
CA ARG A 178 16.97 -6.30 4.81
C ARG A 178 17.50 -5.06 4.09
N ILE A 179 18.45 -5.20 3.15
CA ILE A 179 19.07 -4.06 2.47
C ILE A 179 18.11 -3.35 1.54
N MET A 180 17.15 -4.07 0.95
CA MET A 180 16.13 -3.53 0.06
C MET A 180 15.02 -2.77 0.81
N ASN A 181 14.95 -2.86 2.13
CA ASN A 181 13.93 -2.16 2.91
C ASN A 181 14.52 -0.93 3.61
N ALA A 182 14.27 0.26 3.06
CA ALA A 182 14.74 1.55 3.59
C ALA A 182 14.38 1.77 5.07
N MET A 183 13.26 1.21 5.55
CA MET A 183 12.80 1.31 6.94
C MET A 183 13.83 0.76 7.95
N ASN A 184 14.70 -0.15 7.52
CA ASN A 184 15.74 -0.75 8.37
C ASN A 184 16.96 0.17 8.61
N PHE A 185 17.09 1.24 7.83
CA PHE A 185 18.26 2.12 7.82
C PHE A 185 17.97 3.53 8.36
N ILE A 186 16.73 3.79 8.72
CA ILE A 186 16.34 5.07 9.34
C ILE A 186 16.86 5.09 10.78
N LYS A 187 17.74 6.05 11.06
CA LYS A 187 18.38 6.25 12.37
C LYS A 187 18.54 7.73 12.67
N GLN A 188 18.85 8.07 13.91
CA GLN A 188 19.27 9.42 14.27
C GLN A 188 20.60 9.78 13.58
N GLY A 189 20.79 11.04 13.23
CA GLY A 189 21.94 11.51 12.44
C GLY A 189 21.75 11.28 10.93
N GLY A 190 22.77 11.57 10.13
CA GLY A 190 22.69 11.50 8.65
C GLY A 190 21.75 12.55 8.05
N THR A 191 21.19 12.25 6.88
CA THR A 191 20.23 13.13 6.17
C THR A 191 19.10 13.56 7.09
N GLN A 192 18.82 14.85 7.15
CA GLN A 192 17.80 15.42 8.04
C GLN A 192 16.51 15.78 7.30
N HIS A 193 16.59 16.14 6.02
CA HIS A 193 15.45 16.65 5.24
C HIS A 193 15.04 15.63 4.20
N TYR A 194 13.77 15.31 4.15
CA TYR A 194 13.17 14.38 3.21
C TYR A 194 11.94 15.02 2.57
N ARG A 195 11.84 14.92 1.26
CA ARG A 195 10.65 15.30 0.52
C ARG A 195 10.04 14.04 -0.11
N ILE A 196 8.80 13.75 0.21
CA ILE A 196 8.09 12.55 -0.23
C ILE A 196 6.78 12.98 -0.88
N ARG A 197 6.54 12.48 -2.08
CA ARG A 197 5.29 12.66 -2.82
C ARG A 197 4.74 11.30 -3.21
N ALA A 198 3.43 11.13 -3.07
CA ALA A 198 2.68 10.03 -3.64
C ALA A 198 1.46 10.65 -4.33
N GLY A 199 1.22 10.30 -5.59
CA GLY A 199 0.06 10.80 -6.31
C GLY A 199 -1.23 10.43 -5.59
N GLU A 200 -2.17 11.37 -5.47
CA GLU A 200 -3.47 11.08 -4.86
C GLU A 200 -4.20 9.96 -5.62
N ASN A 201 -4.03 9.89 -6.93
CA ASN A 201 -4.67 8.90 -7.81
C ASN A 201 -3.74 7.73 -8.17
N ASP A 202 -2.77 7.39 -7.29
CA ASP A 202 -1.86 6.26 -7.50
C ASP A 202 -2.61 4.92 -7.35
N ARG A 203 -2.69 4.18 -8.44
CA ARG A 203 -3.34 2.86 -8.52
C ARG A 203 -2.38 1.68 -8.36
N ASP A 204 -1.07 1.93 -8.42
CA ASP A 204 -0.01 0.94 -8.31
C ASP A 204 0.40 0.70 -6.87
N THR A 205 0.64 1.79 -6.13
CA THR A 205 1.20 1.75 -4.78
C THR A 205 0.21 2.35 -3.78
N SER A 206 -0.10 1.60 -2.74
CA SER A 206 -0.95 2.10 -1.66
C SER A 206 -0.32 3.32 -0.97
N LEU A 207 -1.12 4.34 -0.69
CA LEU A 207 -0.70 5.50 0.11
C LEU A 207 -0.11 5.13 1.47
N ALA A 208 -0.48 3.97 2.02
CA ALA A 208 0.05 3.46 3.27
C ALA A 208 1.58 3.26 3.23
N VAL A 209 2.16 2.91 2.07
CA VAL A 209 3.61 2.67 1.92
C VAL A 209 4.39 3.94 2.20
N SER A 210 4.09 5.02 1.47
CA SER A 210 4.76 6.31 1.63
C SER A 210 4.45 6.96 2.99
N GLN A 211 3.22 6.79 3.50
CA GLN A 211 2.83 7.33 4.80
C GLN A 211 3.57 6.65 5.96
N LEU A 212 3.74 5.32 5.94
CA LEU A 212 4.51 4.61 6.97
C LEU A 212 5.98 5.01 6.94
N LEU A 213 6.57 5.21 5.75
CA LEU A 213 7.93 5.72 5.61
C LEU A 213 8.06 7.13 6.20
N ALA A 214 7.15 8.04 5.88
CA ALA A 214 7.14 9.40 6.41
C ALA A 214 7.04 9.42 7.94
N LEU A 215 6.11 8.66 8.51
CA LEU A 215 5.95 8.52 9.96
C LEU A 215 7.20 7.94 10.63
N LYS A 216 7.85 6.94 10.01
CA LYS A 216 9.08 6.36 10.53
C LYS A 216 10.22 7.37 10.55
N LEU A 217 10.38 8.15 9.49
CA LEU A 217 11.36 9.24 9.42
C LEU A 217 11.09 10.29 10.50
N GLN A 218 9.85 10.75 10.64
CA GLN A 218 9.43 11.71 11.66
C GLN A 218 9.71 11.20 13.09
N ALA A 219 9.44 9.92 13.35
CA ALA A 219 9.72 9.29 14.64
C ALA A 219 11.22 9.27 14.99
N HIS A 220 12.11 9.43 13.99
CA HIS A 220 13.56 9.55 14.17
C HIS A 220 14.05 11.02 14.09
N GLY A 221 13.14 11.98 14.24
CA GLY A 221 13.47 13.40 14.30
C GLY A 221 13.83 14.01 12.93
N LYS A 222 13.42 13.36 11.83
CA LYS A 222 13.65 13.89 10.48
C LYS A 222 12.61 14.94 10.12
N ASN A 223 13.04 15.95 9.38
CA ASN A 223 12.14 16.91 8.74
C ASN A 223 11.60 16.29 7.45
N VAL A 224 10.30 16.05 7.43
CA VAL A 224 9.64 15.35 6.32
C VAL A 224 8.56 16.24 5.71
N ASP A 225 8.80 16.71 4.49
CA ASP A 225 7.81 17.34 3.64
C ASP A 225 7.06 16.26 2.85
N TYR A 226 5.87 15.88 3.34
CA TYR A 226 5.03 14.84 2.74
C TYR A 226 3.74 15.45 2.16
N ALA A 227 3.42 15.14 0.92
CA ALA A 227 2.15 15.54 0.31
C ALA A 227 1.64 14.49 -0.68
N LEU A 228 0.33 14.59 -0.96
CA LEU A 228 -0.40 13.84 -1.97
C LEU A 228 -0.83 14.78 -3.10
N PRO A 229 -0.02 15.02 -4.14
CA PRO A 229 -0.41 15.87 -5.26
C PRO A 229 -1.70 15.37 -5.91
N TRP A 230 -2.67 16.30 -6.07
CA TRP A 230 -4.01 16.00 -6.53
C TRP A 230 -4.06 15.61 -8.02
N GLY A 231 -4.81 14.55 -8.32
CA GLY A 231 -5.04 14.08 -9.70
C GLY A 231 -3.81 13.46 -10.35
N VAL A 232 -2.75 13.20 -9.59
CA VAL A 232 -1.51 12.59 -10.08
C VAL A 232 -1.52 11.09 -9.82
N GLY A 233 -1.08 10.30 -10.81
CA GLY A 233 -0.94 8.85 -10.73
C GLY A 233 0.40 8.40 -10.17
N HIS A 234 0.81 7.16 -10.53
CA HIS A 234 2.00 6.49 -9.99
C HIS A 234 3.32 7.14 -10.43
N SER A 235 3.40 7.73 -11.58
CA SER A 235 4.66 8.23 -12.15
C SER A 235 4.48 9.60 -12.80
N GLY A 236 5.60 10.27 -13.04
CA GLY A 236 5.67 11.53 -13.75
C GLY A 236 6.51 12.56 -13.01
N ASP A 237 6.98 13.53 -13.76
CA ASP A 237 7.66 14.72 -13.24
C ASP A 237 6.61 15.79 -12.95
N TYR A 238 6.18 15.86 -11.71
CA TYR A 238 5.24 16.86 -11.23
C TYR A 238 5.83 17.63 -10.06
N ASP A 239 5.28 18.81 -9.79
CA ASP A 239 5.68 19.75 -8.72
C ASP A 239 7.19 20.06 -8.69
N LEU A 240 7.84 20.20 -9.87
CA LEU A 240 9.28 20.47 -9.97
C LEU A 240 9.66 21.85 -9.41
N ASP A 241 8.85 22.86 -9.63
CA ASP A 241 9.10 24.21 -9.10
C ASP A 241 9.09 24.20 -7.56
N GLU A 242 8.14 23.49 -6.96
CA GLU A 242 8.08 23.30 -5.51
C GLU A 242 9.26 22.46 -5.00
N LEU A 243 9.74 21.47 -5.77
CA LEU A 243 10.94 20.71 -5.43
C LEU A 243 12.16 21.62 -5.38
N PHE A 244 12.38 22.43 -6.39
CA PHE A 244 13.53 23.34 -6.43
C PHE A 244 13.44 24.42 -5.34
N ALA A 245 12.26 24.98 -5.09
CA ALA A 245 12.04 25.92 -3.98
C ALA A 245 12.33 25.27 -2.62
N TRP A 246 11.90 24.04 -2.42
CA TRP A 246 12.20 23.26 -1.21
C TRP A 246 13.71 23.02 -1.06
N MET A 247 14.40 22.62 -2.13
CA MET A 247 15.86 22.42 -2.11
C MET A 247 16.59 23.70 -1.72
N GLN A 248 16.20 24.85 -2.29
CA GLN A 248 16.78 26.15 -1.95
C GLN A 248 16.54 26.50 -0.48
N SER A 249 15.31 26.27 0.04
CA SER A 249 14.97 26.54 1.44
C SER A 249 15.80 25.71 2.41
N VAL A 250 16.03 24.43 2.10
CA VAL A 250 16.86 23.52 2.92
C VAL A 250 18.34 23.95 2.86
N ALA A 251 18.84 24.32 1.70
CA ALA A 251 20.23 24.78 1.55
C ALA A 251 20.53 26.09 2.31
N ALA A 252 19.52 26.95 2.47
CA ALA A 252 19.63 28.19 3.22
C ALA A 252 19.63 28.04 4.75
N GLN A 253 19.29 26.86 5.28
CA GLN A 253 19.24 26.55 6.73
C GLN A 253 20.60 26.18 7.35
N LYS A 254 21.71 26.49 6.70
CA LYS A 254 23.07 26.22 7.18
C LYS A 254 23.52 27.18 8.27
#